data_25b0bc0368945560dec5485c1bed019d
#
_entry.id   25b0bc0368945560dec5485c1bed019d
#
_cell.length_a   1.000
_cell.length_b   1.000
_cell.length_c   1.000
_cell.angle_alpha   90.00
_cell.angle_beta   90.00
_cell.angle_gamma   90.00
#
_symmetry.space_group_name_H-M   'P 1'
#
loop_
_entity.id
_entity.type
_entity.pdbx_description
1 polymer ?
#
loop_
_entity_poly.entity_id
_entity_poly.type
_entity_poly.pdbx_seq_one_letter_code
_entity_poly.pdbx_strand_id
1 'polypeptide(L)'
;MILKILYYLIKASLIIYLFPTISFSQTPQITGILVNSCGLGAEEGLNEIVTITNGNSPLNINDINISFPNGGSYCNSGCATQTLVNNPTFINTLNTIAGCTLFQFATTIPAGAKIVVFTGLNPTEILNFSNECANAPIYAIFCNNTSGVGRFSNTGGIRTLSIDFGGGNTDDVSYNGTSGNTGDNGDFASFDATGNPTYGNLGNCALPLPIELVSFTGEYNTNDGLDYLQWITASEKNNDRFEIYSSVDGEYWQFVVSVNGAGNSTQELSYNYRNKTIPNLVYYKLKQVDYDGNFEYSNIILIDKDLEYPISIKYYDIMGREINTVTTGYHIQVFEYKYRVEYKRIFKM
;
A
#
# COMPACT_ATOMS: atom_id res chain seq x y z
N MET A 1 -49.24 -2.36 22.60
CA MET A 1 -48.34 -2.13 21.45
C MET A 1 -47.30 -1.05 21.76
N ILE A 2 -47.66 0.08 22.30
CA ILE A 2 -46.76 1.20 22.64
C ILE A 2 -45.69 0.82 23.70
N LEU A 3 -46.04 0.02 24.72
CA LEU A 3 -45.09 -0.41 25.75
C LEU A 3 -44.01 -1.39 25.26
N LYS A 4 -44.28 -2.20 24.23
CA LYS A 4 -43.28 -3.04 23.60
C LYS A 4 -42.28 -2.25 22.73
N ILE A 5 -42.76 -1.18 22.10
CA ILE A 5 -41.90 -0.28 21.30
C ILE A 5 -40.95 0.49 22.23
N LEU A 6 -41.44 0.94 23.39
CA LEU A 6 -40.59 1.63 24.40
C LEU A 6 -39.50 0.71 24.99
N TYR A 7 -39.83 -0.58 25.20
CA TYR A 7 -38.86 -1.58 25.70
C TYR A 7 -37.72 -1.83 24.71
N TYR A 8 -38.02 -1.87 23.40
CA TYR A 8 -36.99 -2.01 22.35
C TYR A 8 -36.19 -0.72 22.13
N LEU A 9 -36.79 0.45 22.30
CA LEU A 9 -36.09 1.72 22.20
C LEU A 9 -35.07 1.94 23.33
N ILE A 10 -35.32 1.37 24.53
CA ILE A 10 -34.37 1.46 25.66
C ILE A 10 -33.23 0.46 25.54
N LYS A 11 -33.41 -0.69 24.85
CA LYS A 11 -32.31 -1.62 24.58
C LYS A 11 -31.45 -1.25 23.38
N ALA A 12 -31.93 -0.39 22.49
CA ALA A 12 -31.15 0.12 21.36
C ALA A 12 -30.20 1.27 21.72
N SER A 13 -30.28 1.78 22.96
CA SER A 13 -29.37 2.80 23.42
C SER A 13 -28.28 2.17 24.30
N LEU A 14 -27.23 1.73 23.71
CA LEU A 14 -25.84 1.56 24.13
C LEU A 14 -25.24 0.22 23.71
N ILE A 15 -25.35 -0.10 22.44
CA ILE A 15 -24.25 -0.85 21.84
C ILE A 15 -23.63 0.10 20.82
N ILE A 16 -22.86 1.06 21.33
CA ILE A 16 -21.69 1.52 20.61
C ILE A 16 -20.83 0.25 20.53
N TYR A 17 -20.95 -0.49 19.45
CA TYR A 17 -19.83 -1.28 19.00
C TYR A 17 -18.74 -0.25 18.72
N LEU A 18 -17.94 0.04 19.72
CA LEU A 18 -16.53 0.27 19.53
C LEU A 18 -16.04 -1.03 18.89
N PHE A 19 -16.26 -1.17 17.57
CA PHE A 19 -15.26 -1.86 16.82
C PHE A 19 -13.97 -1.14 17.22
N PRO A 20 -13.00 -1.80 17.81
CA PRO A 20 -11.67 -1.30 17.68
C PRO A 20 -11.54 -1.21 16.16
N THR A 21 -11.58 -0.03 15.59
CA THR A 21 -10.78 0.24 14.45
C THR A 21 -9.41 -0.17 14.95
N ILE A 22 -8.99 -1.40 14.64
CA ILE A 22 -7.59 -1.72 14.60
C ILE A 22 -7.15 -0.87 13.41
N SER A 23 -7.01 0.41 13.66
CA SER A 23 -6.16 1.30 12.94
C SER A 23 -4.79 0.69 13.23
N PHE A 24 -4.34 -0.23 12.40
CA PHE A 24 -2.92 -0.34 12.19
C PHE A 24 -2.53 1.08 11.77
N SER A 25 -1.99 1.82 12.70
CA SER A 25 -1.19 2.98 12.40
C SER A 25 0.00 2.42 11.64
N GLN A 26 -0.19 2.18 10.33
CA GLN A 26 0.94 1.88 9.49
C GLN A 26 1.77 3.16 9.49
N THR A 27 2.89 3.09 10.15
CA THR A 27 3.97 4.04 10.00
C THR A 27 4.49 3.95 8.58
N PRO A 28 5.09 5.00 8.03
CA PRO A 28 5.80 4.91 6.77
C PRO A 28 6.84 3.80 6.82
N GLN A 29 7.00 3.06 5.72
CA GLN A 29 7.90 1.91 5.63
C GLN A 29 8.82 2.03 4.42
N ILE A 30 10.09 1.66 4.61
CA ILE A 30 11.05 1.50 3.53
C ILE A 30 10.73 0.19 2.81
N THR A 31 10.41 0.27 1.52
CA THR A 31 10.01 -0.89 0.71
C THR A 31 11.11 -1.39 -0.20
N GLY A 32 12.13 -0.57 -0.47
CA GLY A 32 13.24 -1.00 -1.30
C GLY A 32 14.38 0.00 -1.39
N ILE A 33 15.51 -0.50 -1.83
CA ILE A 33 16.70 0.27 -2.15
C ILE A 33 17.33 -0.25 -3.44
N LEU A 34 17.72 0.66 -4.33
CA LEU A 34 18.61 0.37 -5.44
C LEU A 34 20.04 0.60 -4.97
N VAL A 35 20.77 -0.49 -4.71
CA VAL A 35 22.09 -0.47 -4.07
C VAL A 35 23.18 -0.16 -5.07
N ASN A 36 23.09 -0.77 -6.25
CA ASN A 36 24.07 -0.58 -7.32
C ASN A 36 23.34 0.00 -8.54
N SER A 37 23.42 1.31 -8.68
CA SER A 37 22.74 2.00 -9.75
C SER A 37 23.39 1.71 -11.10
N CYS A 38 22.70 2.05 -12.17
CA CYS A 38 23.11 1.75 -13.53
C CYS A 38 24.18 2.66 -14.10
N GLY A 39 24.75 3.55 -13.29
CA GLY A 39 25.79 4.46 -13.73
C GLY A 39 27.15 3.80 -13.98
N LEU A 40 27.91 4.31 -14.92
CA LEU A 40 29.27 3.92 -15.14
C LEU A 40 30.23 4.74 -14.25
N GLY A 41 30.74 4.13 -13.18
CA GLY A 41 31.86 4.70 -12.41
C GLY A 41 31.47 5.72 -11.35
N ALA A 42 32.15 6.88 -11.27
CA ALA A 42 32.10 7.82 -10.15
C ALA A 42 30.73 8.51 -9.90
N GLU A 43 29.76 8.32 -10.78
CA GLU A 43 28.41 8.93 -10.70
C GLU A 43 27.34 7.97 -10.18
N GLU A 44 27.70 6.72 -9.93
CA GLU A 44 26.79 5.69 -9.41
C GLU A 44 26.02 6.16 -8.20
N GLY A 45 26.70 6.80 -7.25
CA GLY A 45 26.10 7.29 -6.02
C GLY A 45 25.09 8.45 -6.18
N LEU A 46 24.92 9.01 -7.37
CA LEU A 46 23.87 9.98 -7.66
C LEU A 46 22.56 9.33 -8.14
N ASN A 47 22.64 8.06 -8.51
CA ASN A 47 21.56 7.34 -9.16
C ASN A 47 20.90 6.28 -8.27
N GLU A 48 21.38 6.13 -7.05
CA GLU A 48 20.77 5.23 -6.07
C GLU A 48 19.41 5.75 -5.60
N ILE A 49 18.51 4.85 -5.21
CA ILE A 49 17.13 5.18 -4.90
C ILE A 49 16.68 4.46 -3.63
N VAL A 50 15.85 5.13 -2.84
CA VAL A 50 15.05 4.52 -1.77
C VAL A 50 13.57 4.62 -2.14
N THR A 51 12.84 3.53 -2.03
CA THR A 51 11.39 3.51 -2.17
C THR A 51 10.73 3.36 -0.80
N ILE A 52 9.64 4.11 -0.60
CA ILE A 52 8.92 4.18 0.68
C ILE A 52 7.43 4.14 0.38
N THR A 53 6.67 3.42 1.20
CA THR A 53 5.21 3.54 1.27
C THR A 53 4.85 4.36 2.50
N ASN A 54 4.12 5.46 2.32
CA ASN A 54 3.69 6.30 3.43
C ASN A 54 2.64 5.58 4.28
N GLY A 55 2.63 5.87 5.57
CA GLY A 55 1.66 5.33 6.52
C GLY A 55 0.26 5.92 6.37
N ASN A 56 -0.59 5.66 7.36
CA ASN A 56 -2.01 6.08 7.38
C ASN A 56 -2.23 7.58 7.66
N SER A 57 -1.17 8.36 7.81
CA SER A 57 -1.23 9.80 8.06
C SER A 57 -0.41 10.56 7.02
N PRO A 58 -0.79 11.79 6.69
CA PRO A 58 0.05 12.64 5.85
C PRO A 58 1.44 12.83 6.46
N LEU A 59 2.48 12.77 5.62
CA LEU A 59 3.88 12.91 6.01
C LEU A 59 4.42 14.25 5.53
N ASN A 60 5.01 15.04 6.43
CA ASN A 60 5.71 16.26 6.06
C ASN A 60 7.18 15.93 5.77
N ILE A 61 7.68 16.30 4.60
CA ILE A 61 9.08 16.05 4.22
C ILE A 61 10.10 16.74 5.15
N ASN A 62 9.69 17.79 5.85
CA ASN A 62 10.55 18.47 6.82
C ASN A 62 10.80 17.64 8.08
N ASP A 63 9.97 16.64 8.34
CA ASP A 63 10.10 15.74 9.49
C ASP A 63 10.98 14.52 9.16
N ILE A 64 11.31 14.31 7.88
CA ILE A 64 12.10 13.17 7.42
C ILE A 64 13.59 13.41 7.72
N ASN A 65 14.21 12.42 8.36
CA ASN A 65 15.65 12.36 8.58
C ASN A 65 16.18 11.00 8.13
N ILE A 66 17.06 10.97 7.13
CA ILE A 66 17.60 9.75 6.54
C ILE A 66 19.06 9.58 6.93
N SER A 67 19.37 8.45 7.55
CA SER A 67 20.74 8.00 7.86
C SER A 67 21.15 6.91 6.91
N PHE A 68 21.97 7.23 5.92
CA PHE A 68 22.49 6.27 4.97
C PHE A 68 23.65 5.45 5.56
N PRO A 69 23.78 4.18 5.17
CA PRO A 69 24.85 3.32 5.66
C PRO A 69 26.25 3.79 5.25
N ASN A 70 26.35 4.59 4.19
CA ASN A 70 27.58 5.19 3.73
C ASN A 70 27.32 6.67 3.39
N GLY A 71 28.10 7.58 3.99
CA GLY A 71 28.12 8.97 3.57
C GLY A 71 27.14 9.95 4.22
N GLY A 72 26.63 9.67 5.41
CA GLY A 72 26.00 10.69 6.27
C GLY A 72 24.48 10.75 6.26
N SER A 73 23.93 11.76 6.92
CA SER A 73 22.50 11.95 7.14
C SER A 73 21.95 13.13 6.35
N TYR A 74 20.71 13.01 5.87
CA TYR A 74 19.97 14.07 5.18
C TYR A 74 18.68 14.37 5.93
N CYS A 75 18.45 15.63 6.26
CA CYS A 75 17.26 16.07 6.94
C CYS A 75 16.93 17.53 6.62
N ASN A 76 15.66 17.94 6.79
CA ASN A 76 15.24 19.32 6.64
C ASN A 76 15.20 20.09 7.97
N SER A 77 15.38 19.39 9.09
CA SER A 77 15.43 19.99 10.42
C SER A 77 16.69 19.51 11.15
N GLY A 78 17.60 20.43 11.47
CA GLY A 78 18.83 20.15 12.23
C GLY A 78 20.07 19.80 11.40
N CYS A 79 19.97 19.62 10.09
CA CYS A 79 21.10 19.42 9.19
C CYS A 79 21.42 20.72 8.44
N ALA A 80 22.62 21.26 8.62
CA ALA A 80 22.98 22.58 8.07
C ALA A 80 23.21 22.58 6.55
N THR A 81 23.61 21.44 5.96
CA THR A 81 24.05 21.39 4.55
C THR A 81 23.53 20.21 3.74
N GLN A 82 22.99 19.19 4.39
CA GLN A 82 22.51 17.97 3.74
C GLN A 82 20.99 17.91 3.87
N THR A 83 20.28 18.45 2.89
CA THR A 83 18.82 18.62 2.91
C THR A 83 18.13 17.79 1.85
N LEU A 84 16.83 17.52 2.09
CA LEU A 84 15.90 16.96 1.13
C LEU A 84 15.22 18.10 0.36
N VAL A 85 15.23 18.05 -0.96
CA VAL A 85 14.78 19.13 -1.82
C VAL A 85 13.88 18.67 -2.96
N ASN A 86 13.20 19.62 -3.59
CA ASN A 86 12.51 19.45 -4.86
C ASN A 86 13.47 19.65 -6.04
N ASN A 87 13.31 18.86 -7.09
CA ASN A 87 13.96 19.10 -8.38
C ASN A 87 12.92 19.03 -9.52
N PRO A 88 12.20 20.14 -9.79
CA PRO A 88 11.14 20.16 -10.79
C PRO A 88 11.65 19.88 -12.20
N THR A 89 12.88 20.27 -12.52
CA THR A 89 13.48 20.03 -13.83
C THR A 89 13.66 18.52 -14.05
N PHE A 90 14.19 17.81 -13.06
CA PHE A 90 14.39 16.38 -13.18
C PHE A 90 13.07 15.60 -13.15
N ILE A 91 12.10 16.02 -12.33
CA ILE A 91 10.74 15.46 -12.31
C ILE A 91 10.10 15.56 -13.70
N ASN A 92 10.21 16.69 -14.36
CA ASN A 92 9.68 16.87 -15.71
C ASN A 92 10.38 15.96 -16.73
N THR A 93 11.68 15.76 -16.58
CA THR A 93 12.45 14.82 -17.42
C THR A 93 11.96 13.39 -17.22
N LEU A 94 11.81 12.94 -15.97
CA LEU A 94 11.28 11.61 -15.64
C LEU A 94 9.86 11.40 -16.19
N ASN A 95 8.98 12.37 -16.04
CA ASN A 95 7.61 12.31 -16.55
C ASN A 95 7.57 12.26 -18.09
N THR A 96 8.47 12.96 -18.76
CA THR A 96 8.60 12.91 -20.22
C THR A 96 9.01 11.53 -20.68
N ILE A 97 9.94 10.90 -19.98
CA ILE A 97 10.43 9.53 -20.28
C ILE A 97 9.37 8.50 -19.98
N ALA A 98 8.68 8.61 -18.84
CA ALA A 98 7.57 7.74 -18.48
C ALA A 98 6.40 7.84 -19.47
N GLY A 99 6.25 8.95 -20.18
CA GLY A 99 5.13 9.21 -21.07
C GLY A 99 3.84 9.60 -20.34
N CYS A 100 3.92 9.89 -19.05
CA CYS A 100 2.77 10.26 -18.20
C CYS A 100 3.24 11.14 -17.03
N THR A 101 2.30 11.78 -16.32
CA THR A 101 2.57 12.53 -15.08
C THR A 101 2.70 11.56 -13.90
N LEU A 102 3.79 10.82 -13.85
CA LEU A 102 4.07 9.81 -12.85
C LEU A 102 4.58 10.44 -11.54
N PHE A 103 5.58 11.34 -11.65
CA PHE A 103 6.22 11.94 -10.50
C PHE A 103 5.70 13.34 -10.20
N GLN A 104 5.58 13.63 -8.93
CA GLN A 104 5.29 14.96 -8.42
C GLN A 104 6.04 15.22 -7.10
N PHE A 105 6.05 16.46 -6.68
CA PHE A 105 6.59 16.88 -5.39
C PHE A 105 5.49 17.50 -4.54
N ALA A 106 5.48 17.21 -3.25
CA ALA A 106 4.66 17.89 -2.27
C ALA A 106 5.42 18.00 -0.94
N THR A 107 5.24 19.11 -0.24
CA THR A 107 5.79 19.29 1.12
C THR A 107 5.07 18.39 2.13
N THR A 108 3.78 18.15 1.90
CA THR A 108 2.97 17.20 2.67
C THR A 108 2.49 16.10 1.75
N ILE A 109 2.95 14.90 2.00
CA ILE A 109 2.68 13.70 1.19
C ILE A 109 1.46 13.00 1.76
N PRO A 110 0.44 12.65 0.96
CA PRO A 110 -0.76 11.97 1.44
C PRO A 110 -0.48 10.63 2.11
N ALA A 111 -1.41 10.19 2.97
CA ALA A 111 -1.41 8.86 3.54
C ALA A 111 -1.44 7.79 2.43
N GLY A 112 -0.71 6.68 2.62
CA GLY A 112 -0.64 5.56 1.69
C GLY A 112 0.11 5.85 0.38
N ALA A 113 0.65 7.06 0.20
CA ALA A 113 1.33 7.43 -1.04
C ALA A 113 2.69 6.73 -1.19
N LYS A 114 3.08 6.49 -2.44
CA LYS A 114 4.42 6.01 -2.80
C LYS A 114 5.39 7.18 -2.87
N ILE A 115 6.58 6.98 -2.30
CA ILE A 115 7.63 7.97 -2.24
C ILE A 115 8.90 7.35 -2.82
N VAL A 116 9.60 8.13 -3.62
CA VAL A 116 10.94 7.80 -4.10
C VAL A 116 11.90 8.89 -3.67
N VAL A 117 12.96 8.48 -2.95
CA VAL A 117 14.06 9.36 -2.58
C VAL A 117 15.24 9.06 -3.50
N PHE A 118 15.63 10.04 -4.29
CA PHE A 118 16.84 10.01 -5.09
C PHE A 118 18.02 10.47 -4.23
N THR A 119 19.08 9.67 -4.20
CA THR A 119 20.28 10.00 -3.39
C THR A 119 21.10 11.13 -3.97
N GLY A 120 20.93 11.44 -5.25
CA GLY A 120 21.53 12.58 -5.93
C GLY A 120 20.55 13.70 -6.23
N LEU A 121 21.07 14.95 -6.27
CA LEU A 121 20.28 16.11 -6.70
C LEU A 121 19.96 16.07 -8.19
N ASN A 122 20.93 15.65 -8.99
CA ASN A 122 20.82 15.52 -10.45
C ASN A 122 21.29 14.12 -10.85
N PRO A 123 20.43 13.11 -10.74
CA PRO A 123 20.74 11.80 -11.26
C PRO A 123 21.16 11.88 -12.73
N THR A 124 22.22 11.18 -13.09
CA THR A 124 22.80 11.24 -14.45
C THR A 124 22.26 10.13 -15.34
N GLU A 125 21.78 9.07 -14.73
CA GLU A 125 21.15 7.96 -15.43
C GLU A 125 19.65 8.16 -15.54
N ILE A 126 19.14 7.91 -16.72
CA ILE A 126 17.74 7.96 -17.01
C ILE A 126 17.14 6.60 -16.70
N LEU A 127 16.63 6.46 -15.51
CA LEU A 127 15.90 5.27 -15.12
C LEU A 127 14.61 5.15 -15.93
N ASN A 128 14.32 3.95 -16.45
CA ASN A 128 13.14 3.73 -17.26
C ASN A 128 11.91 3.46 -16.38
N PHE A 129 10.99 4.42 -16.36
CA PHE A 129 9.73 4.35 -15.61
C PHE A 129 8.50 4.21 -16.53
N SER A 130 8.68 3.86 -17.79
CA SER A 130 7.57 3.84 -18.77
C SER A 130 6.44 2.88 -18.42
N ASN A 131 6.70 1.87 -17.59
CA ASN A 131 5.70 0.90 -17.15
C ASN A 131 5.02 1.28 -15.83
N GLU A 132 5.39 2.41 -15.24
CA GLU A 132 4.96 2.79 -13.89
C GLU A 132 3.78 3.77 -13.87
N CYS A 133 3.22 4.12 -15.03
CA CYS A 133 2.14 5.11 -15.13
C CYS A 133 0.88 4.73 -14.32
N ALA A 134 0.62 3.45 -14.14
CA ALA A 134 -0.47 2.98 -13.29
C ALA A 134 -0.25 3.28 -11.79
N ASN A 135 1.01 3.52 -11.39
CA ASN A 135 1.42 3.85 -10.03
C ASN A 135 1.37 5.36 -9.71
N ALA A 136 0.94 6.19 -10.65
CA ALA A 136 0.85 7.63 -10.44
C ALA A 136 -0.23 8.01 -9.41
N PRO A 137 0.02 9.00 -8.55
CA PRO A 137 1.25 9.75 -8.45
C PRO A 137 2.28 9.13 -7.50
N ILE A 138 3.57 9.22 -7.88
CA ILE A 138 4.71 8.92 -7.01
C ILE A 138 5.33 10.24 -6.54
N TYR A 139 5.61 10.35 -5.26
CA TYR A 139 6.21 11.57 -4.70
C TYR A 139 7.74 11.48 -4.74
N ALA A 140 8.38 12.32 -5.52
CA ALA A 140 9.83 12.36 -5.68
C ALA A 140 10.47 13.38 -4.73
N ILE A 141 11.47 12.94 -4.00
CA ILE A 141 12.30 13.76 -3.10
C ILE A 141 13.76 13.56 -3.49
N PHE A 142 14.57 14.59 -3.40
CA PHE A 142 15.98 14.54 -3.79
C PHE A 142 16.86 14.93 -2.61
N CYS A 143 17.92 14.14 -2.36
CA CYS A 143 19.02 14.59 -1.53
C CYS A 143 19.77 15.71 -2.30
N ASN A 144 20.20 16.78 -1.62
CA ASN A 144 21.02 17.83 -2.24
C ASN A 144 22.48 17.38 -2.46
N ASN A 145 22.67 16.10 -2.73
CA ASN A 145 23.97 15.50 -3.00
C ASN A 145 24.41 15.76 -4.44
N THR A 146 25.56 16.36 -4.62
CA THR A 146 26.21 16.62 -5.91
C THR A 146 27.50 15.81 -6.09
N SER A 147 27.89 15.01 -5.10
CA SER A 147 29.05 14.14 -5.17
C SER A 147 28.66 12.75 -5.66
N GLY A 148 29.47 12.13 -6.50
CA GLY A 148 29.26 10.77 -7.00
C GLY A 148 29.45 9.68 -5.95
N VAL A 149 29.68 10.02 -4.68
CA VAL A 149 29.89 9.02 -3.61
C VAL A 149 28.57 8.33 -3.30
N GLY A 150 28.55 7.00 -3.45
CA GLY A 150 27.39 6.14 -3.14
C GLY A 150 26.96 6.21 -1.69
N ARG A 151 25.66 6.15 -1.46
CA ARG A 151 25.01 6.13 -0.14
C ARG A 151 24.82 4.71 0.37
N PHE A 152 24.79 3.76 -0.56
CA PHE A 152 24.75 2.33 -0.29
C PHE A 152 26.09 1.70 -0.66
N SER A 153 26.49 0.73 0.17
CA SER A 153 27.72 -0.02 -0.12
C SER A 153 27.36 -1.38 -0.69
N ASN A 154 27.94 -1.69 -1.83
CA ASN A 154 27.85 -3.00 -2.50
C ASN A 154 28.99 -3.95 -2.07
N THR A 155 29.76 -3.61 -1.04
CA THR A 155 30.86 -4.42 -0.52
C THR A 155 30.72 -4.68 0.97
N GLY A 156 30.98 -5.94 1.37
CA GLY A 156 31.32 -6.40 2.71
C GLY A 156 30.36 -6.12 3.86
N GLY A 157 29.50 -7.06 4.21
CA GLY A 157 28.79 -7.13 5.48
C GLY A 157 27.39 -6.49 5.48
N ILE A 158 26.74 -6.56 6.66
CA ILE A 158 25.38 -6.01 6.86
C ILE A 158 25.48 -4.49 6.96
N ARG A 159 24.58 -3.83 6.26
CA ARG A 159 24.42 -2.37 6.18
C ARG A 159 22.98 -2.01 6.57
N THR A 160 22.80 -0.92 7.29
CA THR A 160 21.49 -0.45 7.74
C THR A 160 21.19 0.93 7.18
N LEU A 161 20.02 1.07 6.56
CA LEU A 161 19.38 2.34 6.25
C LEU A 161 18.38 2.63 7.35
N SER A 162 18.42 3.82 7.94
CA SER A 162 17.49 4.27 8.96
C SER A 162 16.79 5.54 8.51
N ILE A 163 15.46 5.57 8.59
CA ILE A 163 14.66 6.76 8.29
C ILE A 163 13.75 7.07 9.47
N ASP A 164 13.96 8.23 10.08
CA ASP A 164 13.04 8.84 11.02
C ASP A 164 12.04 9.70 10.23
N PHE A 165 10.77 9.37 10.32
CA PHE A 165 9.66 10.07 9.68
C PHE A 165 9.02 11.13 10.57
N GLY A 166 9.62 11.42 11.72
CA GLY A 166 9.08 12.33 12.74
C GLY A 166 8.06 11.68 13.66
N GLY A 167 7.78 12.37 14.78
CA GLY A 167 6.82 11.89 15.77
C GLY A 167 7.18 10.59 16.49
N GLY A 168 8.44 10.14 16.39
CA GLY A 168 8.91 8.87 16.95
C GLY A 168 8.69 7.67 16.03
N ASN A 169 8.38 7.90 14.76
CA ASN A 169 8.20 6.85 13.76
C ASN A 169 9.52 6.64 13.00
N THR A 170 10.23 5.59 13.31
CA THR A 170 11.49 5.22 12.64
C THR A 170 11.33 3.86 11.98
N ASP A 171 11.86 3.73 10.78
CA ASP A 171 11.99 2.44 10.09
C ASP A 171 13.45 2.19 9.73
N ASP A 172 13.94 1.00 10.13
CA ASP A 172 15.31 0.55 9.96
C ASP A 172 15.29 -0.74 9.13
N VAL A 173 15.94 -0.70 7.96
CA VAL A 173 16.10 -1.88 7.13
C VAL A 173 17.56 -2.23 6.94
N SER A 174 17.89 -3.51 6.93
CA SER A 174 19.25 -4.00 6.78
C SER A 174 19.37 -4.90 5.56
N TYR A 175 20.45 -4.68 4.80
CA TYR A 175 20.81 -5.51 3.65
C TYR A 175 22.25 -6.00 3.77
N ASN A 176 22.56 -7.10 3.08
CA ASN A 176 23.91 -7.65 3.03
C ASN A 176 24.58 -7.25 1.72
N GLY A 177 25.60 -6.40 1.81
CA GLY A 177 26.42 -5.94 0.68
C GLY A 177 27.44 -6.95 0.15
N THR A 178 27.49 -8.20 0.67
CA THR A 178 28.42 -9.21 0.19
C THR A 178 27.95 -9.88 -1.11
N SER A 179 28.91 -10.22 -1.93
CA SER A 179 28.85 -10.70 -3.30
C SER A 179 27.67 -11.59 -3.71
N GLY A 180 27.16 -11.34 -4.90
CA GLY A 180 26.08 -12.09 -5.57
C GLY A 180 24.71 -11.44 -5.42
N ASN A 181 24.57 -10.45 -4.55
CA ASN A 181 23.29 -9.77 -4.31
C ASN A 181 23.32 -8.25 -4.56
N THR A 182 24.50 -7.64 -4.66
CA THR A 182 24.63 -6.18 -4.76
C THR A 182 25.86 -5.72 -5.55
N GLY A 183 26.46 -6.59 -6.37
CA GLY A 183 27.69 -6.31 -7.10
C GLY A 183 27.50 -5.91 -8.57
N ASP A 184 26.31 -6.15 -9.13
CA ASP A 184 26.00 -5.87 -10.53
C ASP A 184 25.09 -4.64 -10.67
N ASN A 185 25.21 -3.94 -11.80
CA ASN A 185 24.36 -2.79 -12.10
C ASN A 185 22.87 -3.19 -12.09
N GLY A 186 22.06 -2.44 -11.36
CA GLY A 186 20.64 -2.70 -11.18
C GLY A 186 20.32 -3.61 -10.00
N ASP A 187 21.31 -3.96 -9.16
CA ASP A 187 21.06 -4.73 -7.95
C ASP A 187 20.27 -3.93 -6.93
N PHE A 188 19.24 -4.56 -6.40
CA PHE A 188 18.35 -3.97 -5.40
C PHE A 188 18.07 -4.93 -4.25
N ALA A 189 17.60 -4.35 -3.13
CA ALA A 189 16.94 -5.07 -2.07
C ALA A 189 15.53 -4.49 -1.88
N SER A 190 14.52 -5.35 -1.86
CA SER A 190 13.16 -5.02 -1.41
C SER A 190 12.96 -5.56 0.00
N PHE A 191 12.08 -4.92 0.77
CA PHE A 191 11.84 -5.27 2.17
C PHE A 191 10.37 -5.59 2.38
N ASP A 192 10.11 -6.67 3.11
CA ASP A 192 8.78 -6.98 3.60
C ASP A 192 8.38 -6.06 4.78
N ALA A 193 7.13 -6.16 5.24
CA ALA A 193 6.62 -5.36 6.35
C ALA A 193 7.37 -5.55 7.70
N THR A 194 8.24 -6.54 7.79
CA THR A 194 9.10 -6.82 8.96
C THR A 194 10.56 -6.41 8.74
N GLY A 195 10.87 -5.80 7.58
CA GLY A 195 12.19 -5.31 7.22
C GLY A 195 13.16 -6.40 6.73
N ASN A 196 12.67 -7.61 6.40
CA ASN A 196 13.53 -8.65 5.83
C ASN A 196 13.82 -8.37 4.36
N PRO A 197 15.10 -8.45 3.94
CA PRO A 197 15.47 -8.16 2.56
C PRO A 197 15.23 -9.35 1.63
N THR A 198 14.76 -9.05 0.43
CA THR A 198 14.80 -9.91 -0.75
C THR A 198 15.64 -9.22 -1.82
N TYR A 199 16.52 -9.96 -2.47
CA TYR A 199 17.48 -9.40 -3.43
C TYR A 199 17.10 -9.74 -4.86
N GLY A 200 17.41 -8.84 -5.77
CA GLY A 200 17.20 -9.05 -7.20
C GLY A 200 18.03 -8.08 -8.04
N ASN A 201 17.99 -8.27 -9.36
CA ASN A 201 18.63 -7.39 -10.32
C ASN A 201 17.64 -6.94 -11.38
N LEU A 202 17.52 -5.63 -11.54
CA LEU A 202 16.58 -5.01 -12.47
C LEU A 202 17.03 -5.00 -13.92
N GLY A 203 18.27 -5.40 -14.18
CA GLY A 203 18.85 -5.57 -15.52
C GLY A 203 18.87 -4.35 -16.44
N ASN A 204 17.91 -3.46 -16.29
CA ASN A 204 17.70 -2.25 -17.08
C ASN A 204 17.34 -1.02 -16.23
N CYS A 205 17.60 -1.09 -14.93
CA CYS A 205 17.46 0.03 -14.00
C CYS A 205 16.05 0.64 -13.93
N ALA A 206 15.05 -0.18 -14.00
CA ALA A 206 13.70 0.20 -13.61
C ALA A 206 13.61 0.34 -12.08
N LEU A 207 12.62 1.09 -11.58
CA LEU A 207 12.36 1.16 -10.14
C LEU A 207 12.12 -0.23 -9.55
N PRO A 208 12.71 -0.54 -8.38
CA PRO A 208 12.31 -1.69 -7.59
C PRO A 208 10.99 -1.38 -6.86
N LEU A 209 9.94 -1.03 -7.61
CA LEU A 209 8.61 -0.98 -7.03
C LEU A 209 8.12 -2.40 -6.91
N PRO A 210 7.56 -2.80 -5.76
CA PRO A 210 6.89 -4.09 -5.64
C PRO A 210 5.89 -4.23 -6.77
N ILE A 211 5.79 -5.41 -7.36
CA ILE A 211 4.77 -5.71 -8.35
C ILE A 211 3.43 -5.38 -7.72
N GLU A 212 2.71 -4.45 -8.32
CA GLU A 212 1.54 -3.92 -7.65
C GLU A 212 0.32 -4.80 -7.90
N LEU A 213 -0.06 -5.51 -6.86
CA LEU A 213 -1.43 -5.94 -6.71
C LEU A 213 -2.29 -4.68 -6.51
N VAL A 214 -2.93 -4.22 -7.59
CA VAL A 214 -3.77 -3.01 -7.58
C VAL A 214 -4.93 -3.18 -6.61
N SER A 215 -5.51 -4.38 -6.57
CA SER A 215 -6.61 -4.69 -5.66
C SER A 215 -6.72 -6.17 -5.40
N PHE A 216 -7.11 -6.50 -4.17
CA PHE A 216 -7.64 -7.80 -3.80
C PHE A 216 -8.94 -7.57 -3.05
N THR A 217 -10.04 -8.06 -3.60
CA THR A 217 -11.41 -7.86 -3.09
C THR A 217 -12.17 -9.16 -3.02
N GLY A 218 -13.21 -9.19 -2.21
CA GLY A 218 -14.08 -10.35 -2.11
C GLY A 218 -15.48 -9.98 -1.66
N GLU A 219 -16.47 -10.71 -2.18
CA GLU A 219 -17.87 -10.58 -1.80
C GLU A 219 -18.55 -11.94 -1.72
N TYR A 220 -19.55 -12.05 -0.87
CA TYR A 220 -20.39 -13.24 -0.81
C TYR A 220 -21.57 -13.09 -1.77
N ASN A 221 -21.73 -14.04 -2.68
CA ASN A 221 -22.87 -14.08 -3.59
C ASN A 221 -23.97 -14.97 -2.99
N THR A 222 -25.07 -14.34 -2.60
CA THR A 222 -26.23 -15.01 -1.99
C THR A 222 -27.00 -15.93 -2.94
N ASN A 223 -26.83 -15.76 -4.28
CA ASN A 223 -27.57 -16.57 -5.26
C ASN A 223 -27.02 -17.97 -5.40
N ASP A 224 -25.70 -18.16 -5.28
CA ASP A 224 -25.03 -19.46 -5.42
C ASP A 224 -24.32 -19.91 -4.15
N GLY A 225 -24.25 -19.03 -3.14
CA GLY A 225 -23.64 -19.33 -1.84
C GLY A 225 -22.13 -19.43 -1.87
N LEU A 226 -21.47 -18.70 -2.78
CA LEU A 226 -20.02 -18.71 -2.95
C LEU A 226 -19.41 -17.37 -2.58
N ASP A 227 -18.17 -17.42 -2.08
CA ASP A 227 -17.32 -16.27 -1.90
C ASP A 227 -16.63 -15.98 -3.25
N TYR A 228 -16.85 -14.81 -3.81
CA TYR A 228 -16.24 -14.37 -5.06
C TYR A 228 -15.04 -13.52 -4.73
N LEU A 229 -13.85 -13.99 -5.10
CA LEU A 229 -12.57 -13.30 -4.92
C LEU A 229 -12.11 -12.76 -6.26
N GLN A 230 -11.65 -11.54 -6.28
CA GLN A 230 -11.10 -10.88 -7.47
C GLN A 230 -9.84 -10.12 -7.09
N TRP A 231 -8.84 -10.17 -7.97
CA TRP A 231 -7.65 -9.34 -7.85
C TRP A 231 -7.21 -8.84 -9.22
N ILE A 232 -6.53 -7.71 -9.18
CA ILE A 232 -6.04 -7.02 -10.37
C ILE A 232 -4.56 -6.72 -10.13
N THR A 233 -3.72 -7.02 -11.12
CA THR A 233 -2.32 -6.62 -11.17
C THR A 233 -2.13 -5.55 -12.23
N ALA A 234 -1.38 -4.49 -11.95
CA ALA A 234 -1.03 -3.48 -12.96
C ALA A 234 0.00 -4.01 -13.94
N SER A 235 0.91 -4.83 -13.44
CA SER A 235 1.93 -5.52 -14.20
C SER A 235 2.34 -6.79 -13.45
N GLU A 236 3.00 -7.71 -14.13
CA GLU A 236 3.61 -8.88 -13.50
C GLU A 236 5.02 -9.05 -14.01
N LYS A 237 5.93 -9.39 -13.11
CA LYS A 237 7.30 -9.71 -13.44
C LYS A 237 7.70 -10.95 -12.65
N ASN A 238 8.17 -11.97 -13.38
CA ASN A 238 8.62 -13.23 -12.79
C ASN A 238 7.53 -13.98 -11.97
N ASN A 239 6.25 -13.58 -12.06
CA ASN A 239 5.15 -14.12 -11.27
C ASN A 239 4.78 -15.53 -11.76
N ASP A 240 5.08 -16.56 -10.95
CA ASP A 240 4.71 -17.94 -11.24
C ASP A 240 3.22 -18.17 -10.96
N ARG A 241 2.76 -17.76 -9.77
CA ARG A 241 1.40 -18.04 -9.32
C ARG A 241 0.93 -17.15 -8.19
N PHE A 242 -0.37 -17.14 -8.00
CA PHE A 242 -1.04 -16.62 -6.81
C PHE A 242 -1.55 -17.80 -5.98
N GLU A 243 -1.34 -17.75 -4.67
CA GLU A 243 -1.88 -18.70 -3.71
C GLU A 243 -2.90 -18.00 -2.82
N ILE A 244 -4.14 -18.50 -2.79
CA ILE A 244 -5.19 -17.98 -1.93
C ILE A 244 -5.17 -18.74 -0.61
N TYR A 245 -5.23 -17.99 0.49
CA TYR A 245 -5.36 -18.52 1.84
C TYR A 245 -6.63 -17.98 2.49
N SER A 246 -7.31 -18.81 3.28
CA SER A 246 -8.46 -18.41 4.09
C SER A 246 -8.22 -18.69 5.56
N SER A 247 -8.91 -17.93 6.42
CA SER A 247 -8.88 -18.08 7.86
C SER A 247 -10.24 -17.73 8.46
N VAL A 248 -10.60 -18.33 9.59
CA VAL A 248 -11.83 -18.02 10.36
C VAL A 248 -11.56 -17.08 11.52
N ASP A 249 -10.30 -16.92 11.91
CA ASP A 249 -9.84 -16.15 13.08
C ASP A 249 -8.81 -15.09 12.74
N GLY A 250 -8.31 -15.06 11.49
CA GLY A 250 -7.24 -14.17 11.05
C GLY A 250 -5.83 -14.57 11.49
N GLU A 251 -5.69 -15.63 12.29
CA GLU A 251 -4.42 -16.12 12.84
C GLU A 251 -3.96 -17.40 12.14
N TYR A 252 -4.85 -18.41 12.02
CA TYR A 252 -4.55 -19.70 11.39
C TYR A 252 -5.03 -19.72 9.95
N TRP A 253 -4.08 -19.80 9.01
CA TRP A 253 -4.31 -19.71 7.57
C TRP A 253 -4.28 -21.08 6.90
N GLN A 254 -5.28 -21.38 6.12
CA GLN A 254 -5.38 -22.60 5.32
C GLN A 254 -5.24 -22.27 3.83
N PHE A 255 -4.41 -23.04 3.14
CA PHE A 255 -4.28 -22.95 1.69
C PHE A 255 -5.61 -23.35 1.02
N VAL A 256 -6.06 -22.55 0.06
CA VAL A 256 -7.30 -22.80 -0.69
C VAL A 256 -7.00 -23.29 -2.09
N VAL A 257 -6.24 -22.49 -2.86
CA VAL A 257 -5.97 -22.78 -4.26
C VAL A 257 -4.75 -22.02 -4.75
N SER A 258 -4.13 -22.55 -5.81
CA SER A 258 -3.12 -21.84 -6.60
C SER A 258 -3.70 -21.48 -7.98
N VAL A 259 -3.47 -20.26 -8.41
CA VAL A 259 -3.85 -19.73 -9.73
C VAL A 259 -2.58 -19.27 -10.42
N ASN A 260 -2.33 -19.74 -11.65
CA ASN A 260 -1.12 -19.37 -12.37
C ASN A 260 -1.06 -17.86 -12.65
N GLY A 261 0.09 -17.27 -12.44
CA GLY A 261 0.44 -15.93 -12.90
C GLY A 261 0.72 -15.90 -14.40
N ALA A 262 0.88 -14.70 -14.93
CA ALA A 262 1.24 -14.50 -16.36
C ALA A 262 2.75 -14.55 -16.60
N GLY A 263 3.55 -14.77 -15.59
CA GLY A 263 5.01 -14.70 -15.66
C GLY A 263 5.47 -13.24 -15.77
N ASN A 264 5.39 -12.69 -16.97
CA ASN A 264 5.70 -11.29 -17.23
C ASN A 264 4.56 -10.64 -18.02
N SER A 265 4.03 -9.56 -17.50
CA SER A 265 3.01 -8.73 -18.17
C SER A 265 3.26 -7.25 -17.84
N THR A 266 3.18 -6.41 -18.85
CA THR A 266 3.20 -4.95 -18.72
C THR A 266 1.80 -4.35 -18.82
N GLN A 267 0.77 -5.21 -18.84
CA GLN A 267 -0.62 -4.80 -18.92
C GLN A 267 -1.34 -5.22 -17.64
N GLU A 268 -2.38 -4.47 -17.30
CA GLU A 268 -3.29 -4.83 -16.24
C GLU A 268 -3.95 -6.18 -16.53
N LEU A 269 -3.91 -7.08 -15.56
CA LEU A 269 -4.55 -8.39 -15.63
C LEU A 269 -5.53 -8.55 -14.47
N SER A 270 -6.68 -9.16 -14.79
CA SER A 270 -7.72 -9.44 -13.81
C SER A 270 -7.88 -10.94 -13.62
N TYR A 271 -7.91 -11.34 -12.37
CA TYR A 271 -8.07 -12.72 -11.94
C TYR A 271 -9.29 -12.84 -11.04
N ASN A 272 -9.89 -14.03 -11.01
CA ASN A 272 -10.98 -14.31 -10.10
C ASN A 272 -10.95 -15.77 -9.64
N TYR A 273 -11.52 -16.01 -8.46
CA TYR A 273 -11.73 -17.34 -7.92
C TYR A 273 -13.02 -17.38 -7.10
N ARG A 274 -13.71 -18.51 -7.12
CA ARG A 274 -14.93 -18.73 -6.35
C ARG A 274 -14.68 -19.83 -5.33
N ASN A 275 -14.90 -19.51 -4.07
CA ASN A 275 -14.70 -20.44 -2.98
C ASN A 275 -16.02 -20.73 -2.25
N LYS A 276 -16.18 -21.94 -1.77
CA LYS A 276 -17.33 -22.32 -0.95
C LYS A 276 -16.88 -22.48 0.50
N THR A 277 -17.36 -21.58 1.35
CA THR A 277 -17.05 -21.67 2.78
C THR A 277 -18.33 -21.76 3.61
N ILE A 278 -18.27 -22.46 4.75
CA ILE A 278 -19.40 -22.64 5.67
C ILE A 278 -19.49 -21.50 6.69
N PRO A 279 -18.36 -21.00 7.27
CA PRO A 279 -18.42 -19.94 8.28
C PRO A 279 -18.99 -18.64 7.72
N ASN A 280 -19.69 -17.88 8.56
CA ASN A 280 -20.27 -16.59 8.19
C ASN A 280 -19.21 -15.51 8.05
N LEU A 281 -18.12 -15.60 8.79
CA LEU A 281 -16.96 -14.70 8.75
C LEU A 281 -15.77 -15.47 8.22
N VAL A 282 -15.18 -15.00 7.13
CA VAL A 282 -13.99 -15.60 6.51
C VAL A 282 -13.02 -14.50 6.08
N TYR A 283 -11.81 -14.61 6.56
CA TYR A 283 -10.69 -13.78 6.13
C TYR A 283 -10.00 -14.43 4.95
N TYR A 284 -9.54 -13.63 4.00
CA TYR A 284 -8.73 -14.07 2.88
C TYR A 284 -7.49 -13.21 2.73
N LYS A 285 -6.41 -13.84 2.29
CA LYS A 285 -5.22 -13.16 1.77
C LYS A 285 -4.72 -13.86 0.53
N LEU A 286 -4.09 -13.10 -0.34
CA LEU A 286 -3.43 -13.56 -1.53
C LEU A 286 -1.92 -13.60 -1.26
N LYS A 287 -1.23 -14.63 -1.75
CA LYS A 287 0.22 -14.71 -1.79
C LYS A 287 0.64 -14.81 -3.24
N GLN A 288 1.34 -13.82 -3.73
CA GLN A 288 2.01 -13.88 -5.01
C GLN A 288 3.33 -14.62 -4.83
N VAL A 289 3.66 -15.52 -5.75
CA VAL A 289 4.89 -16.31 -5.71
C VAL A 289 5.59 -16.22 -7.06
N ASP A 290 6.85 -15.85 -7.04
CA ASP A 290 7.67 -15.74 -8.22
C ASP A 290 8.35 -17.08 -8.58
N TYR A 291 8.87 -17.23 -9.82
CA TYR A 291 9.55 -18.45 -10.27
C TYR A 291 10.80 -18.79 -9.46
N ASP A 292 11.42 -17.81 -8.82
CA ASP A 292 12.57 -17.99 -7.94
C ASP A 292 12.19 -18.36 -6.50
N GLY A 293 10.87 -18.43 -6.20
CA GLY A 293 10.32 -18.79 -4.90
C GLY A 293 10.12 -17.61 -3.96
N ASN A 294 10.49 -16.41 -4.34
CA ASN A 294 10.16 -15.20 -3.59
C ASN A 294 8.65 -15.00 -3.58
N PHE A 295 8.14 -14.33 -2.55
CA PHE A 295 6.69 -14.12 -2.45
C PHE A 295 6.33 -12.86 -1.68
N GLU A 296 5.15 -12.34 -1.99
CA GLU A 296 4.54 -11.21 -1.29
C GLU A 296 3.08 -11.53 -0.93
N TYR A 297 2.59 -10.95 0.17
CA TYR A 297 1.20 -11.07 0.59
C TYR A 297 0.41 -9.78 0.30
N SER A 298 -0.85 -9.95 -0.12
CA SER A 298 -1.81 -8.86 -0.17
C SER A 298 -2.22 -8.39 1.24
N ASN A 299 -2.96 -7.28 1.28
CA ASN A 299 -3.81 -6.98 2.42
C ASN A 299 -4.80 -8.14 2.68
N ILE A 300 -5.21 -8.26 3.95
CA ILE A 300 -6.26 -9.20 4.36
C ILE A 300 -7.62 -8.56 4.06
N ILE A 301 -8.50 -9.32 3.44
CA ILE A 301 -9.92 -8.95 3.25
C ILE A 301 -10.81 -9.81 4.13
N LEU A 302 -11.96 -9.28 4.52
CA LEU A 302 -12.98 -9.97 5.29
C LEU A 302 -14.25 -10.10 4.46
N ILE A 303 -14.76 -11.31 4.33
CA ILE A 303 -16.11 -11.58 3.82
C ILE A 303 -17.00 -11.91 5.03
N ASP A 304 -17.98 -11.03 5.27
CA ASP A 304 -19.03 -11.24 6.28
C ASP A 304 -20.33 -11.55 5.55
N LYS A 305 -20.79 -12.79 5.67
CA LYS A 305 -22.02 -13.28 5.03
C LYS A 305 -23.30 -12.82 5.71
N ASP A 306 -23.16 -12.28 6.94
CA ASP A 306 -24.27 -11.70 7.69
C ASP A 306 -24.48 -10.21 7.35
N LEU A 307 -23.54 -9.59 6.61
CA LEU A 307 -23.71 -8.25 6.04
C LEU A 307 -24.67 -8.32 4.85
N GLU A 308 -25.93 -8.42 5.15
CA GLU A 308 -26.98 -8.25 4.13
C GLU A 308 -27.12 -6.77 3.75
N TYR A 309 -27.11 -6.47 2.45
CA TYR A 309 -27.55 -5.17 1.99
C TYR A 309 -29.07 -5.04 2.23
N PRO A 310 -29.57 -3.89 2.66
CA PRO A 310 -31.00 -3.71 2.84
C PRO A 310 -31.72 -3.87 1.49
N ILE A 311 -32.78 -4.69 1.46
CA ILE A 311 -33.65 -4.89 0.31
C ILE A 311 -34.38 -3.58 -0.02
N SER A 312 -34.71 -2.81 1.02
CA SER A 312 -35.32 -1.50 0.88
C SER A 312 -34.85 -0.55 1.98
N ILE A 313 -34.81 0.73 1.64
CA ILE A 313 -34.54 1.81 2.58
C ILE A 313 -35.75 2.75 2.53
N LYS A 314 -36.44 2.88 3.66
CA LYS A 314 -37.57 3.79 3.81
C LYS A 314 -37.26 4.89 4.81
N TYR A 315 -37.89 6.03 4.63
CA TYR A 315 -37.72 7.17 5.50
C TYR A 315 -39.04 7.53 6.17
N TYR A 316 -38.99 7.85 7.45
CA TYR A 316 -40.15 8.23 8.23
C TYR A 316 -39.87 9.54 8.97
N ASP A 317 -40.90 10.38 9.14
CA ASP A 317 -40.81 11.51 10.02
C ASP A 317 -40.83 11.06 11.51
N ILE A 318 -40.61 11.99 12.42
CA ILE A 318 -40.62 11.71 13.87
C ILE A 318 -41.99 11.24 14.40
N MET A 319 -43.07 11.41 13.64
CA MET A 319 -44.41 10.93 13.90
C MET A 319 -44.68 9.55 13.37
N GLY A 320 -43.71 8.93 12.68
CA GLY A 320 -43.82 7.60 12.10
C GLY A 320 -44.53 7.53 10.74
N ARG A 321 -44.69 8.65 10.04
CA ARG A 321 -45.27 8.68 8.68
C ARG A 321 -44.16 8.52 7.66
N GLU A 322 -44.39 7.66 6.70
CA GLU A 322 -43.44 7.45 5.58
C GLU A 322 -43.32 8.73 4.74
N ILE A 323 -42.09 9.08 4.39
CA ILE A 323 -41.76 10.26 3.57
C ILE A 323 -40.90 9.84 2.38
N ASN A 324 -41.21 10.37 1.21
CA ASN A 324 -40.47 10.07 -0.03
C ASN A 324 -39.27 10.95 -0.24
N THR A 325 -39.17 12.06 0.49
CA THR A 325 -38.06 13.01 0.41
C THR A 325 -37.61 13.39 1.81
N VAL A 326 -36.31 13.31 2.05
CA VAL A 326 -35.70 13.72 3.34
C VAL A 326 -35.51 15.22 3.30
N THR A 327 -36.32 15.93 4.09
CA THR A 327 -36.23 17.39 4.30
C THR A 327 -35.31 17.70 5.48
N THR A 328 -35.08 18.98 5.78
CA THR A 328 -34.29 19.42 6.94
C THR A 328 -34.94 18.92 8.25
N GLY A 329 -34.14 18.40 9.16
CA GLY A 329 -34.60 17.94 10.48
C GLY A 329 -34.32 16.47 10.79
N TYR A 330 -34.94 15.93 11.83
CA TYR A 330 -34.76 14.55 12.24
C TYR A 330 -35.71 13.62 11.49
N HIS A 331 -35.15 12.51 11.02
CA HIS A 331 -35.87 11.45 10.31
C HIS A 331 -35.45 10.10 10.86
N ILE A 332 -36.28 9.08 10.67
CA ILE A 332 -35.97 7.68 10.95
C ILE A 332 -35.75 7.01 9.59
N GLN A 333 -34.55 6.49 9.40
CA GLN A 333 -34.20 5.65 8.25
C GLN A 333 -34.39 4.20 8.66
N VAL A 334 -35.21 3.48 7.91
CA VAL A 334 -35.52 2.06 8.13
C VAL A 334 -34.86 1.25 7.04
N PHE A 335 -33.98 0.35 7.44
CA PHE A 335 -33.34 -0.62 6.56
C PHE A 335 -34.08 -1.94 6.69
N GLU A 336 -34.73 -2.39 5.65
CA GLU A 336 -35.36 -3.71 5.59
C GLU A 336 -34.42 -4.71 4.95
N TYR A 337 -34.02 -5.72 5.69
CA TYR A 337 -33.24 -6.88 5.22
C TYR A 337 -34.16 -8.09 5.06
N LYS A 338 -33.72 -9.13 4.42
CA LYS A 338 -34.51 -10.34 4.20
C LYS A 338 -35.07 -10.96 5.46
N TYR A 339 -34.33 -10.87 6.58
CA TYR A 339 -34.68 -11.50 7.84
C TYR A 339 -34.70 -10.55 9.03
N ARG A 340 -34.40 -9.27 8.85
CA ARG A 340 -34.36 -8.27 9.94
C ARG A 340 -34.72 -6.87 9.42
N VAL A 341 -35.05 -5.99 10.34
CA VAL A 341 -35.29 -4.57 10.09
C VAL A 341 -34.42 -3.76 11.05
N GLU A 342 -33.68 -2.81 10.55
CA GLU A 342 -32.88 -1.88 11.34
C GLU A 342 -33.41 -0.47 11.22
N TYR A 343 -33.25 0.31 12.30
CA TYR A 343 -33.71 1.69 12.38
C TYR A 343 -32.53 2.60 12.69
N LYS A 344 -32.36 3.65 11.91
CA LYS A 344 -31.32 4.66 12.14
C LYS A 344 -31.95 6.05 12.21
N ARG A 345 -31.71 6.78 13.29
CA ARG A 345 -32.05 8.20 13.36
C ARG A 345 -31.01 9.00 12.60
N ILE A 346 -31.46 9.82 11.66
CA ILE A 346 -30.60 10.73 10.90
C ILE A 346 -31.08 12.17 11.11
N PHE A 347 -30.14 13.09 11.05
CA PHE A 347 -30.42 14.52 11.02
C PHE A 347 -29.85 15.10 9.73
N LYS A 348 -30.71 15.75 8.94
CA LYS A 348 -30.30 16.46 7.74
C LYS A 348 -30.32 17.96 8.03
N MET A 349 -29.19 18.63 7.83
CA MET A 349 -29.02 20.07 7.88
C MET A 349 -29.55 20.75 6.62
#